data_200888a6f50a396124a7daaba4fdae7b
#
_entry.id   200888a6f50a396124a7daaba4fdae7b
#
_cell.length_a   1.000
_cell.length_b   1.000
_cell.length_c   1.000
_cell.angle_alpha   90.00
_cell.angle_beta   90.00
_cell.angle_gamma   90.00
#
_symmetry.space_group_name_H-M   'P 1'
#
loop_
_entity.id
_entity.type
_entity.pdbx_description
1 polymer ?
#
loop_
_entity_poly.entity_id
_entity_poly.type
_entity_poly.pdbx_seq_one_letter_code
_entity_poly.pdbx_strand_id
1 'polypeptide(L)'
;QSFDADRLETSKELIEGLKNGVALDTKSREIYFSLLKDEFLATENSIKPVIFEKSILKVTNEQQRYFEILNTLEADIKAILLKSDLIAFDNKNLEKRMKRFKELNLSFFESFPEHKIRVSEWDQSKEIQLSQSLGSFLTGKDWVTASDQQDWYGILPLLSGSLIISFVALCIAVPLSVGAAIYTNQISSQLEQNLIKPYIEFISAVPSVVIGFFGVVVLGESIRLLSQLDFLAWIPFFPIQERLNTITAGILLAFMAIPTIYTLAEDAINNIPKHLKEASLAIGATPLQTTFRVIVPSALSGIISAIMLGFGRVIGETMVVLLCAGNRIKIPEFSDGLGVFFQPVHTMTGIIAQEMGEVVRGSVHYRALFMVGIVLFIAS
;
A
#
# COMPACT_ATOMS: atom_id res chain seq x y z
N GLN A 1 -32.55 -28.06 -5.76
CA GLN A 1 -33.03 -26.75 -5.33
C GLN A 1 -34.39 -26.52 -5.96
N SER A 2 -35.45 -26.94 -5.29
CA SER A 2 -36.80 -26.52 -5.64
C SER A 2 -37.06 -25.23 -4.87
N PHE A 3 -36.73 -24.10 -5.47
CA PHE A 3 -37.30 -22.82 -5.07
C PHE A 3 -38.78 -22.86 -5.39
N ASP A 4 -39.60 -22.51 -4.42
CA ASP A 4 -41.05 -22.36 -4.63
C ASP A 4 -41.22 -21.22 -5.65
N ALA A 5 -41.67 -21.53 -6.86
CA ALA A 5 -41.75 -20.59 -7.97
C ALA A 5 -42.58 -19.34 -7.60
N ASP A 6 -43.63 -19.52 -6.81
CA ASP A 6 -44.53 -18.45 -6.36
C ASP A 6 -43.81 -17.46 -5.43
N ARG A 7 -42.88 -17.94 -4.58
CA ARG A 7 -42.07 -17.06 -3.68
C ARG A 7 -41.04 -16.27 -4.47
N LEU A 8 -40.47 -16.86 -5.54
CA LEU A 8 -39.50 -16.17 -6.40
C LEU A 8 -40.18 -15.05 -7.21
N GLU A 9 -41.41 -15.29 -7.65
CA GLU A 9 -42.19 -14.31 -8.41
C GLU A 9 -42.59 -13.12 -7.52
N THR A 10 -43.06 -13.37 -6.31
CA THR A 10 -43.40 -12.34 -5.32
C THR A 10 -42.17 -11.52 -4.90
N SER A 11 -41.01 -12.17 -4.75
CA SER A 11 -39.73 -11.48 -4.44
C SER A 11 -39.27 -10.61 -5.60
N LYS A 12 -39.46 -11.04 -6.84
CA LYS A 12 -39.12 -10.24 -8.03
C LYS A 12 -40.01 -9.02 -8.16
N GLU A 13 -41.32 -9.17 -7.94
CA GLU A 13 -42.27 -8.04 -7.97
C GLU A 13 -41.96 -6.99 -6.89
N LEU A 14 -41.58 -7.42 -5.69
CA LEU A 14 -41.17 -6.54 -4.60
C LEU A 14 -39.86 -5.80 -4.91
N ILE A 15 -38.86 -6.48 -5.50
CA ILE A 15 -37.60 -5.89 -5.92
C ILE A 15 -37.83 -4.90 -7.07
N GLU A 16 -38.72 -5.22 -7.99
CA GLU A 16 -39.07 -4.36 -9.11
C GLU A 16 -39.86 -3.12 -8.65
N GLY A 17 -40.75 -3.29 -7.67
CA GLY A 17 -41.43 -2.18 -6.98
C GLY A 17 -40.46 -1.24 -6.25
N LEU A 18 -39.43 -1.79 -5.58
CA LEU A 18 -38.36 -1.01 -4.94
C LEU A 18 -37.50 -0.26 -5.96
N LYS A 19 -37.16 -0.90 -7.08
CA LYS A 19 -36.41 -0.25 -8.20
C LYS A 19 -37.21 0.90 -8.84
N ASN A 20 -38.52 0.78 -8.89
CA ASN A 20 -39.41 1.80 -9.45
C ASN A 20 -39.79 2.93 -8.48
N GLY A 21 -39.17 2.97 -7.29
CA GLY A 21 -39.32 4.08 -6.32
C GLY A 21 -40.67 4.12 -5.61
N VAL A 22 -41.41 3.01 -5.62
CA VAL A 22 -42.65 2.89 -4.87
C VAL A 22 -42.34 2.79 -3.36
N ALA A 23 -42.80 3.74 -2.59
CA ALA A 23 -42.66 3.73 -1.12
C ALA A 23 -43.48 2.56 -0.57
N LEU A 24 -42.79 1.50 -0.13
CA LEU A 24 -43.41 0.41 0.60
C LEU A 24 -43.95 0.92 1.95
N ASP A 25 -45.21 0.63 2.25
CA ASP A 25 -45.76 0.88 3.58
C ASP A 25 -45.08 -0.03 4.64
N THR A 26 -45.29 0.27 5.91
CA THR A 26 -44.65 -0.46 7.02
C THR A 26 -44.94 -1.95 6.97
N LYS A 27 -46.17 -2.32 6.56
CA LYS A 27 -46.62 -3.72 6.50
C LYS A 27 -45.94 -4.50 5.37
N SER A 28 -45.77 -3.87 4.22
CA SER A 28 -45.05 -4.43 3.09
C SER A 28 -43.55 -4.61 3.37
N ARG A 29 -42.95 -3.71 4.15
CA ARG A 29 -41.57 -3.86 4.66
C ARG A 29 -41.41 -5.04 5.61
N GLU A 30 -42.32 -5.21 6.55
CA GLU A 30 -42.30 -6.34 7.48
C GLU A 30 -42.43 -7.69 6.76
N ILE A 31 -43.32 -7.77 5.78
CA ILE A 31 -43.49 -8.96 4.93
C ILE A 31 -42.20 -9.21 4.13
N TYR A 32 -41.60 -8.20 3.53
CA TYR A 32 -40.34 -8.33 2.79
C TYR A 32 -39.20 -8.83 3.67
N PHE A 33 -39.03 -8.26 4.86
CA PHE A 33 -37.98 -8.72 5.81
C PHE A 33 -38.27 -10.12 6.36
N SER A 34 -39.50 -10.50 6.53
CA SER A 34 -39.86 -11.88 6.94
C SER A 34 -39.55 -12.89 5.85
N LEU A 35 -39.86 -12.57 4.60
CA LEU A 35 -39.53 -13.40 3.43
C LEU A 35 -38.03 -13.53 3.22
N LEU A 36 -37.25 -12.43 3.34
CA LEU A 36 -35.79 -12.47 3.27
C LEU A 36 -35.20 -13.33 4.40
N LYS A 37 -35.75 -13.23 5.61
CA LYS A 37 -35.31 -14.03 6.74
C LYS A 37 -35.61 -15.51 6.54
N ASP A 38 -36.79 -15.83 6.04
CA ASP A 38 -37.20 -17.21 5.75
C ASP A 38 -36.37 -17.79 4.59
N GLU A 39 -36.08 -17.00 3.55
CA GLU A 39 -35.22 -17.38 2.44
C GLU A 39 -33.77 -17.60 2.88
N PHE A 40 -33.26 -16.74 3.76
CA PHE A 40 -31.92 -16.88 4.35
C PHE A 40 -31.85 -18.15 5.22
N LEU A 41 -32.83 -18.41 6.08
CA LEU A 41 -32.90 -19.61 6.92
C LEU A 41 -33.11 -20.89 6.08
N ALA A 42 -33.91 -20.82 4.98
CA ALA A 42 -34.08 -21.92 4.05
C ALA A 42 -32.78 -22.21 3.27
N THR A 43 -32.06 -21.18 2.90
CA THR A 43 -30.76 -21.31 2.23
C THR A 43 -29.69 -21.88 3.18
N GLU A 44 -29.67 -21.42 4.43
CA GLU A 44 -28.76 -21.94 5.47
C GLU A 44 -29.04 -23.43 5.75
N ASN A 45 -30.30 -23.85 5.83
CA ASN A 45 -30.68 -25.26 6.02
C ASN A 45 -30.53 -26.13 4.75
N SER A 46 -30.48 -25.54 3.56
CA SER A 46 -30.30 -26.24 2.28
C SER A 46 -28.83 -26.38 1.85
N ILE A 47 -27.93 -25.66 2.49
CA ILE A 47 -26.49 -25.82 2.28
C ILE A 47 -26.09 -27.19 2.87
N LYS A 48 -26.16 -28.21 2.01
CA LYS A 48 -25.48 -29.47 2.35
C LYS A 48 -24.03 -29.13 2.64
N PRO A 49 -23.49 -29.57 3.79
CA PRO A 49 -22.08 -29.34 4.09
C PRO A 49 -21.29 -29.83 2.88
N VAL A 50 -20.49 -28.96 2.30
CA VAL A 50 -19.59 -29.31 1.21
C VAL A 50 -18.69 -30.39 1.76
N ILE A 51 -18.83 -31.61 1.26
CA ILE A 51 -17.94 -32.71 1.63
C ILE A 51 -16.66 -32.40 0.89
N PHE A 52 -15.79 -31.61 1.55
CA PHE A 52 -14.48 -31.19 1.02
C PHE A 52 -13.65 -32.40 0.56
N GLU A 53 -13.78 -33.55 1.24
CA GLU A 53 -13.12 -34.81 0.88
C GLU A 53 -13.34 -35.20 -0.59
N LYS A 54 -14.57 -35.13 -1.11
CA LYS A 54 -14.85 -35.47 -2.51
C LYS A 54 -14.29 -34.47 -3.52
N SER A 55 -14.27 -33.18 -3.18
CA SER A 55 -13.73 -32.15 -4.05
C SER A 55 -12.21 -32.20 -4.08
N ILE A 56 -11.59 -32.53 -2.97
CA ILE A 56 -10.14 -32.62 -2.81
C ILE A 56 -9.59 -33.92 -3.40
N LEU A 57 -10.31 -35.05 -3.28
CA LEU A 57 -9.95 -36.27 -4.00
C LEU A 57 -9.86 -36.07 -5.52
N LYS A 58 -10.67 -35.16 -6.10
CA LYS A 58 -10.50 -34.77 -7.50
C LYS A 58 -9.18 -34.05 -7.76
N VAL A 59 -8.78 -33.13 -6.87
CA VAL A 59 -7.53 -32.36 -7.01
C VAL A 59 -6.31 -33.29 -6.83
N THR A 60 -6.35 -34.18 -5.84
CA THR A 60 -5.25 -35.15 -5.61
C THR A 60 -5.16 -36.19 -6.71
N ASN A 61 -6.27 -36.62 -7.31
CA ASN A 61 -6.28 -37.53 -8.46
C ASN A 61 -5.71 -36.87 -9.74
N GLU A 62 -5.76 -35.54 -9.87
CA GLU A 62 -5.18 -34.81 -10.99
C GLU A 62 -3.73 -34.34 -10.73
N GLN A 63 -3.14 -34.70 -9.60
CA GLN A 63 -1.79 -34.31 -9.21
C GLN A 63 -0.72 -34.70 -10.24
N GLN A 64 -0.82 -35.92 -10.79
CA GLN A 64 0.12 -36.38 -11.82
C GLN A 64 -0.01 -35.54 -13.11
N ARG A 65 -1.23 -35.25 -13.53
CA ARG A 65 -1.50 -34.39 -14.67
C ARG A 65 -0.98 -32.97 -14.48
N TYR A 66 -1.10 -32.44 -13.27
CA TYR A 66 -0.50 -31.15 -12.91
C TYR A 66 1.02 -31.14 -13.06
N PHE A 67 1.69 -32.21 -12.59
CA PHE A 67 3.14 -32.35 -12.75
C PHE A 67 3.58 -32.49 -14.20
N GLU A 68 2.81 -33.22 -15.02
CA GLU A 68 3.05 -33.31 -16.47
C GLU A 68 2.94 -31.96 -17.15
N ILE A 69 1.90 -31.18 -16.81
CA ILE A 69 1.70 -29.83 -17.35
C ILE A 69 2.89 -28.91 -16.95
N LEU A 70 3.34 -28.94 -15.70
CA LEU A 70 4.50 -28.17 -15.25
C LEU A 70 5.78 -28.55 -16.02
N ASN A 71 6.02 -29.84 -16.23
CA ASN A 71 7.18 -30.31 -16.99
C ASN A 71 7.11 -29.87 -18.47
N THR A 72 5.93 -29.95 -19.07
CA THR A 72 5.70 -29.52 -20.46
C THR A 72 5.91 -28.00 -20.59
N LEU A 73 5.35 -27.23 -19.66
CA LEU A 73 5.53 -25.78 -19.59
C LEU A 73 7.00 -25.39 -19.47
N GLU A 74 7.74 -26.07 -18.61
CA GLU A 74 9.17 -25.82 -18.43
C GLU A 74 9.95 -26.12 -19.73
N ALA A 75 9.63 -27.23 -20.39
CA ALA A 75 10.28 -27.62 -21.66
C ALA A 75 9.97 -26.61 -22.78
N ASP A 76 8.71 -26.19 -22.90
CA ASP A 76 8.26 -25.26 -23.94
C ASP A 76 8.89 -23.88 -23.76
N ILE A 77 8.91 -23.36 -22.53
CA ILE A 77 9.56 -22.07 -22.24
C ILE A 77 11.07 -22.15 -22.49
N LYS A 78 11.74 -23.22 -22.06
CA LYS A 78 13.17 -23.44 -22.35
C LYS A 78 13.45 -23.46 -23.87
N ALA A 79 12.58 -24.11 -24.64
CA ALA A 79 12.69 -24.14 -26.09
C ALA A 79 12.51 -22.74 -26.72
N ILE A 80 11.59 -21.93 -26.22
CA ILE A 80 11.39 -20.54 -26.64
C ILE A 80 12.62 -19.67 -26.28
N LEU A 81 13.15 -19.83 -25.07
CA LEU A 81 14.35 -19.10 -24.63
C LEU A 81 15.58 -19.41 -25.49
N LEU A 82 15.78 -20.68 -25.84
CA LEU A 82 16.85 -21.11 -26.77
C LEU A 82 16.69 -20.48 -28.17
N LYS A 83 15.45 -20.42 -28.70
CA LYS A 83 15.18 -19.74 -29.98
C LYS A 83 15.45 -18.23 -29.89
N SER A 84 15.18 -17.61 -28.74
CA SER A 84 15.43 -16.19 -28.53
C SER A 84 16.91 -15.83 -28.52
N ASP A 85 17.81 -16.76 -28.22
CA ASP A 85 19.28 -16.58 -28.29
C ASP A 85 19.80 -16.40 -29.72
N LEU A 86 19.01 -16.84 -30.72
CA LEU A 86 19.34 -16.68 -32.14
C LEU A 86 18.89 -15.35 -32.73
N ILE A 87 18.16 -14.53 -31.96
CA ILE A 87 17.64 -13.24 -32.40
C ILE A 87 18.59 -12.12 -31.96
N ALA A 88 19.17 -11.44 -32.92
CA ALA A 88 19.94 -10.22 -32.66
C ALA A 88 18.94 -9.05 -32.40
N PHE A 89 19.10 -8.38 -31.27
CA PHE A 89 18.30 -7.21 -30.92
C PHE A 89 19.06 -5.93 -31.32
N ASP A 90 18.49 -5.11 -32.17
CA ASP A 90 19.08 -3.80 -32.57
C ASP A 90 19.00 -2.76 -31.43
N ASN A 91 18.30 -3.03 -30.35
CA ASN A 91 18.08 -2.09 -29.25
C ASN A 91 18.61 -2.67 -27.93
N LYS A 92 19.59 -1.98 -27.32
CA LYS A 92 20.19 -2.33 -26.02
C LYS A 92 19.16 -2.48 -24.89
N ASN A 93 18.04 -1.76 -24.98
CA ASN A 93 16.98 -1.83 -23.98
C ASN A 93 16.19 -3.15 -24.09
N LEU A 94 15.97 -3.64 -25.32
CA LEU A 94 15.33 -4.94 -25.57
C LEU A 94 16.25 -6.09 -25.14
N GLU A 95 17.54 -5.97 -25.38
CA GLU A 95 18.55 -6.93 -24.93
C GLU A 95 18.56 -7.06 -23.39
N LYS A 96 18.58 -5.92 -22.69
CA LYS A 96 18.52 -5.89 -21.22
C LYS A 96 17.23 -6.52 -20.68
N ARG A 97 16.07 -6.21 -21.30
CA ARG A 97 14.77 -6.80 -20.93
C ARG A 97 14.74 -8.30 -21.18
N MET A 98 15.30 -8.77 -22.29
CA MET A 98 15.40 -10.20 -22.60
C MET A 98 16.28 -10.94 -21.60
N LYS A 99 17.44 -10.35 -21.25
CA LYS A 99 18.31 -10.92 -20.21
C LYS A 99 17.57 -11.07 -18.88
N ARG A 100 16.86 -10.03 -18.45
CA ARG A 100 16.06 -10.07 -17.23
C ARG A 100 14.92 -11.09 -17.30
N PHE A 101 14.25 -11.19 -18.45
CA PHE A 101 13.22 -12.20 -18.68
C PHE A 101 13.78 -13.61 -18.52
N LYS A 102 14.97 -13.90 -19.01
CA LYS A 102 15.67 -15.17 -18.83
C LYS A 102 15.99 -15.45 -17.37
N GLU A 103 16.53 -14.48 -16.66
CA GLU A 103 16.86 -14.58 -15.22
C GLU A 103 15.59 -14.89 -14.39
N LEU A 104 14.49 -14.19 -14.66
CA LEU A 104 13.20 -14.43 -13.98
C LEU A 104 12.63 -15.82 -14.27
N ASN A 105 12.73 -16.31 -15.52
CA ASN A 105 12.29 -17.65 -15.84
C ASN A 105 13.14 -18.73 -15.16
N LEU A 106 14.45 -18.54 -15.05
CA LEU A 106 15.30 -19.47 -14.31
C LEU A 106 14.87 -19.55 -12.84
N SER A 107 14.67 -18.41 -12.17
CA SER A 107 14.20 -18.39 -10.77
C SER A 107 12.79 -18.98 -10.61
N PHE A 108 11.93 -18.81 -11.62
CA PHE A 108 10.61 -19.44 -11.64
C PHE A 108 10.70 -20.96 -11.73
N PHE A 109 11.55 -21.51 -12.58
CA PHE A 109 11.74 -22.96 -12.68
C PHE A 109 12.38 -23.56 -11.43
N GLU A 110 13.25 -22.82 -10.73
CA GLU A 110 13.83 -23.24 -9.46
C GLU A 110 12.76 -23.46 -8.37
N SER A 111 11.60 -22.81 -8.49
CA SER A 111 10.48 -22.99 -7.57
C SER A 111 9.68 -24.29 -7.82
N PHE A 112 9.76 -24.90 -9.00
CA PHE A 112 8.96 -26.08 -9.37
C PHE A 112 9.19 -27.32 -8.49
N PRO A 113 10.43 -27.68 -8.13
CA PRO A 113 10.66 -28.80 -7.24
C PRO A 113 10.01 -28.60 -5.86
N GLU A 114 10.11 -27.41 -5.30
CA GLU A 114 9.49 -27.07 -4.02
C GLU A 114 7.96 -27.11 -4.10
N HIS A 115 7.37 -26.62 -5.17
CA HIS A 115 5.94 -26.74 -5.41
C HIS A 115 5.47 -28.19 -5.54
N LYS A 116 6.22 -29.03 -6.26
CA LYS A 116 5.90 -30.45 -6.39
C LYS A 116 5.94 -31.19 -5.04
N ILE A 117 6.95 -30.91 -4.22
CA ILE A 117 7.05 -31.47 -2.86
C ILE A 117 5.86 -30.99 -2.02
N ARG A 118 5.56 -29.71 -2.03
CA ARG A 118 4.47 -29.12 -1.25
C ARG A 118 3.11 -29.68 -1.62
N VAL A 119 2.86 -29.95 -2.91
CA VAL A 119 1.62 -30.59 -3.40
C VAL A 119 1.60 -32.08 -3.05
N SER A 120 2.75 -32.79 -3.10
CA SER A 120 2.82 -34.23 -2.78
C SER A 120 2.70 -34.51 -1.28
N GLU A 121 3.17 -33.61 -0.42
CA GLU A 121 3.12 -33.73 1.04
C GLU A 121 1.86 -33.10 1.65
N TRP A 122 0.97 -32.55 0.80
CA TRP A 122 -0.22 -31.89 1.26
C TRP A 122 -1.21 -32.91 1.88
N ASP A 123 -1.48 -32.73 3.17
CA ASP A 123 -2.41 -33.52 3.95
C ASP A 123 -3.59 -32.65 4.40
N GLN A 124 -4.78 -33.01 3.93
CA GLN A 124 -6.02 -32.34 4.23
C GLN A 124 -6.41 -32.37 5.71
N SER A 125 -6.03 -33.44 6.42
CA SER A 125 -6.39 -33.64 7.84
C SER A 125 -5.53 -32.82 8.79
N LYS A 126 -4.44 -32.22 8.28
CA LYS A 126 -3.49 -31.47 9.08
C LYS A 126 -4.01 -30.05 9.35
N GLU A 127 -4.44 -29.80 10.58
CA GLU A 127 -4.80 -28.44 11.00
C GLU A 127 -3.61 -27.48 10.87
N ILE A 128 -3.85 -26.33 10.24
CA ILE A 128 -2.86 -25.26 10.13
C ILE A 128 -2.69 -24.61 11.50
N GLN A 129 -1.51 -24.68 12.08
CA GLN A 129 -1.21 -24.03 13.34
C GLN A 129 -1.27 -22.51 13.19
N LEU A 130 -1.70 -21.81 14.26
CA LEU A 130 -1.77 -20.35 14.29
C LEU A 130 -0.43 -19.69 13.92
N SER A 131 0.69 -20.27 14.37
CA SER A 131 2.04 -19.81 14.04
C SER A 131 2.35 -19.88 12.53
N GLN A 132 1.88 -20.93 11.85
CA GLN A 132 2.03 -21.08 10.40
C GLN A 132 1.17 -20.09 9.64
N SER A 133 -0.08 -19.86 10.09
CA SER A 133 -0.98 -18.90 9.46
C SER A 133 -0.45 -17.47 9.62
N LEU A 134 0.03 -17.11 10.82
CA LEU A 134 0.66 -15.81 11.05
C LEU A 134 1.96 -15.66 10.25
N GLY A 135 2.78 -16.71 10.20
CA GLY A 135 3.98 -16.73 9.36
C GLY A 135 3.66 -16.50 7.89
N SER A 136 2.69 -17.23 7.33
CA SER A 136 2.25 -17.08 5.94
C SER A 136 1.71 -15.67 5.65
N PHE A 137 0.96 -15.08 6.57
CA PHE A 137 0.48 -13.71 6.44
C PHE A 137 1.63 -12.69 6.45
N LEU A 138 2.56 -12.81 7.40
CA LEU A 138 3.66 -11.84 7.58
C LEU A 138 4.74 -11.95 6.50
N THR A 139 4.98 -13.15 5.96
CA THR A 139 6.02 -13.39 4.94
C THR A 139 5.45 -13.58 3.53
N GLY A 140 4.13 -13.60 3.38
CA GLY A 140 3.46 -13.76 2.10
C GLY A 140 3.75 -12.60 1.15
N LYS A 141 4.02 -12.92 -0.11
CA LYS A 141 4.41 -11.96 -1.16
C LYS A 141 3.27 -11.56 -2.07
N ASP A 142 2.14 -12.23 -1.96
CA ASP A 142 1.00 -12.04 -2.83
C ASP A 142 -0.24 -11.68 -2.01
N TRP A 143 -0.97 -10.68 -2.47
CA TRP A 143 -2.29 -10.30 -1.98
C TRP A 143 -3.25 -10.39 -3.15
N VAL A 144 -4.07 -11.43 -3.19
CA VAL A 144 -5.00 -11.70 -4.29
C VAL A 144 -6.36 -12.03 -3.69
N THR A 145 -7.36 -11.22 -3.99
CA THR A 145 -8.71 -11.28 -3.43
C THR A 145 -9.80 -11.51 -4.47
N ALA A 146 -9.45 -11.45 -5.76
CA ALA A 146 -10.37 -11.58 -6.88
C ALA A 146 -10.19 -12.90 -7.65
N SER A 147 -9.68 -13.94 -7.02
CA SER A 147 -9.52 -15.26 -7.66
C SER A 147 -10.70 -16.16 -7.33
N ASP A 148 -11.37 -16.68 -8.34
CA ASP A 148 -12.45 -17.68 -8.18
C ASP A 148 -11.95 -19.00 -7.55
N GLN A 149 -10.66 -19.19 -7.45
CA GLN A 149 -10.05 -20.45 -7.02
C GLN A 149 -9.33 -20.38 -5.69
N GLN A 150 -8.64 -19.29 -5.36
CA GLN A 150 -7.87 -19.18 -4.15
C GLN A 150 -7.50 -17.73 -3.80
N ASP A 151 -7.77 -17.33 -2.56
CA ASP A 151 -7.37 -16.04 -2.00
C ASP A 151 -6.01 -16.15 -1.30
N TRP A 152 -5.15 -15.16 -1.51
CA TRP A 152 -3.84 -15.06 -0.86
C TRP A 152 -3.74 -13.75 -0.08
N TYR A 153 -3.34 -13.83 1.18
CA TYR A 153 -3.28 -12.68 2.08
C TYR A 153 -1.87 -12.49 2.65
N GLY A 154 -0.92 -12.16 1.79
CA GLY A 154 0.45 -11.80 2.20
C GLY A 154 0.60 -10.29 2.37
N ILE A 155 1.12 -9.84 3.53
CA ILE A 155 1.21 -8.41 3.86
C ILE A 155 2.42 -7.71 3.21
N LEU A 156 3.45 -8.44 2.77
CA LEU A 156 4.71 -7.83 2.32
C LEU A 156 4.57 -6.78 1.21
N PRO A 157 3.70 -6.96 0.18
CA PRO A 157 3.51 -5.92 -0.84
C PRO A 157 2.99 -4.61 -0.25
N LEU A 158 2.03 -4.70 0.67
CA LEU A 158 1.39 -3.55 1.32
C LEU A 158 2.33 -2.85 2.31
N LEU A 159 3.06 -3.64 3.09
CA LEU A 159 4.05 -3.14 4.03
C LEU A 159 5.20 -2.45 3.30
N SER A 160 5.77 -3.08 2.26
CA SER A 160 6.85 -2.50 1.47
C SER A 160 6.41 -1.22 0.76
N GLY A 161 5.18 -1.17 0.21
CA GLY A 161 4.60 0.02 -0.39
C GLY A 161 4.44 1.16 0.62
N SER A 162 3.89 0.88 1.82
CA SER A 162 3.75 1.88 2.89
C SER A 162 5.11 2.42 3.34
N LEU A 163 6.10 1.54 3.54
CA LEU A 163 7.43 1.94 4.00
C LEU A 163 8.18 2.78 2.96
N ILE A 164 8.14 2.41 1.68
CA ILE A 164 8.88 3.15 0.63
C ILE A 164 8.28 4.55 0.40
N ILE A 165 6.95 4.68 0.42
CA ILE A 165 6.29 6.00 0.31
C ILE A 165 6.63 6.85 1.53
N SER A 166 6.55 6.28 2.75
CA SER A 166 6.89 7.00 3.98
C SER A 166 8.34 7.42 4.00
N PHE A 167 9.26 6.59 3.52
CA PHE A 167 10.67 6.92 3.38
C PHE A 167 10.89 8.13 2.46
N VAL A 168 10.28 8.13 1.28
CA VAL A 168 10.35 9.26 0.34
C VAL A 168 9.79 10.53 0.96
N ALA A 169 8.63 10.43 1.62
CA ALA A 169 8.00 11.58 2.27
C ALA A 169 8.89 12.17 3.36
N LEU A 170 9.49 11.35 4.21
CA LEU A 170 10.37 11.82 5.29
C LEU A 170 11.70 12.36 4.77
N CYS A 171 12.29 11.79 3.73
CA CYS A 171 13.49 12.32 3.11
C CYS A 171 13.31 13.77 2.65
N ILE A 172 12.08 14.16 2.27
CA ILE A 172 11.75 15.52 1.87
C ILE A 172 11.30 16.35 3.07
N ALA A 173 10.37 15.83 3.87
CA ALA A 173 9.73 16.58 4.95
C ALA A 173 10.69 16.92 6.08
N VAL A 174 11.54 15.97 6.52
CA VAL A 174 12.41 16.16 7.69
C VAL A 174 13.41 17.31 7.49
N PRO A 175 14.23 17.34 6.43
CA PRO A 175 15.19 18.43 6.24
C PRO A 175 14.51 19.80 6.10
N LEU A 176 13.38 19.85 5.39
CA LEU A 176 12.64 21.09 5.19
C LEU A 176 12.02 21.58 6.50
N SER A 177 11.35 20.72 7.25
CA SER A 177 10.67 21.08 8.50
C SER A 177 11.63 21.44 9.61
N VAL A 178 12.64 20.59 9.84
CA VAL A 178 13.63 20.84 10.89
C VAL A 178 14.48 22.06 10.56
N GLY A 179 14.88 22.21 9.29
CA GLY A 179 15.58 23.39 8.81
C GLY A 179 14.78 24.66 9.00
N ALA A 180 13.49 24.65 8.63
CA ALA A 180 12.57 25.77 8.84
C ALA A 180 12.39 26.08 10.34
N ALA A 181 12.23 25.05 11.19
CA ALA A 181 12.08 25.25 12.64
C ALA A 181 13.32 25.88 13.28
N ILE A 182 14.52 25.45 12.89
CA ILE A 182 15.77 26.07 13.34
C ILE A 182 15.87 27.51 12.85
N TYR A 183 15.57 27.76 11.57
CA TYR A 183 15.62 29.07 10.97
C TYR A 183 14.66 30.03 11.67
N THR A 184 13.39 29.68 11.79
CA THR A 184 12.35 30.54 12.38
C THR A 184 12.63 30.82 13.85
N ASN A 185 13.16 29.84 14.59
CA ASN A 185 13.38 29.98 16.02
C ASN A 185 14.67 30.76 16.37
N GLN A 186 15.77 30.56 15.63
CA GLN A 186 17.09 31.05 16.03
C GLN A 186 17.66 32.14 15.13
N ILE A 187 17.22 32.26 13.89
CA ILE A 187 17.85 33.11 12.87
C ILE A 187 16.91 34.23 12.40
N SER A 188 15.63 33.91 12.19
CA SER A 188 14.68 34.81 11.54
C SER A 188 14.31 36.02 12.40
N SER A 189 13.99 37.13 11.73
CA SER A 189 13.41 38.33 12.35
C SER A 189 11.95 38.09 12.76
N GLN A 190 11.42 38.95 13.63
CA GLN A 190 10.01 38.87 14.05
C GLN A 190 9.03 39.02 12.88
N LEU A 191 9.37 39.80 11.86
CA LEU A 191 8.53 39.96 10.67
C LEU A 191 8.46 38.66 9.86
N GLU A 192 9.59 37.97 9.71
CA GLU A 192 9.65 36.67 9.01
C GLU A 192 8.89 35.59 9.77
N GLN A 193 9.03 35.55 11.10
CA GLN A 193 8.26 34.62 11.94
C GLN A 193 6.76 34.81 11.77
N ASN A 194 6.30 36.07 11.80
CA ASN A 194 4.90 36.42 11.64
C ASN A 194 4.35 36.05 10.24
N LEU A 195 5.20 35.86 9.25
CA LEU A 195 4.81 35.41 7.91
C LEU A 195 4.86 33.89 7.79
N ILE A 196 5.98 33.26 8.20
CA ILE A 196 6.24 31.84 8.00
C ILE A 196 5.29 30.96 8.81
N LYS A 197 5.05 31.29 10.09
CA LYS A 197 4.19 30.47 10.95
C LYS A 197 2.75 30.35 10.45
N PRO A 198 2.02 31.44 10.15
CA PRO A 198 0.68 31.31 9.61
C PRO A 198 0.63 30.58 8.25
N TYR A 199 1.69 30.71 7.43
CA TYR A 199 1.75 30.01 6.15
C TYR A 199 1.86 28.49 6.33
N ILE A 200 2.67 28.04 7.29
CA ILE A 200 2.79 26.62 7.63
C ILE A 200 1.48 26.10 8.25
N GLU A 201 0.85 26.87 9.12
CA GLU A 201 -0.46 26.53 9.69
C GLU A 201 -1.54 26.42 8.61
N PHE A 202 -1.54 27.32 7.63
CA PHE A 202 -2.46 27.27 6.49
C PHE A 202 -2.30 25.97 5.69
N ILE A 203 -1.07 25.51 5.46
CA ILE A 203 -0.81 24.23 4.78
C ILE A 203 -1.49 23.08 5.53
N SER A 204 -1.46 23.09 6.86
CA SER A 204 -2.06 22.03 7.69
C SER A 204 -3.58 21.99 7.60
N ALA A 205 -4.23 23.10 7.23
CA ALA A 205 -5.68 23.21 7.11
C ALA A 205 -6.22 22.62 5.79
N VAL A 206 -5.36 22.34 4.80
CA VAL A 206 -5.79 21.81 3.51
C VAL A 206 -6.27 20.36 3.66
N PRO A 207 -7.51 20.00 3.24
CA PRO A 207 -7.99 18.62 3.30
C PRO A 207 -7.14 17.67 2.47
N SER A 208 -6.83 16.50 3.03
CA SER A 208 -5.98 15.48 2.36
C SER A 208 -6.54 15.01 1.01
N VAL A 209 -7.87 14.94 0.88
CA VAL A 209 -8.53 14.58 -0.38
C VAL A 209 -8.22 15.60 -1.48
N VAL A 210 -8.20 16.89 -1.14
CA VAL A 210 -7.87 17.97 -2.11
C VAL A 210 -6.43 17.85 -2.57
N ILE A 211 -5.52 17.59 -1.63
CA ILE A 211 -4.09 17.36 -1.93
C ILE A 211 -3.92 16.13 -2.82
N GLY A 212 -4.62 15.04 -2.51
CA GLY A 212 -4.61 13.83 -3.33
C GLY A 212 -5.14 14.06 -4.74
N PHE A 213 -6.25 14.81 -4.87
CA PHE A 213 -6.79 15.18 -6.18
C PHE A 213 -5.84 16.06 -6.99
N PHE A 214 -5.19 17.03 -6.35
CA PHE A 214 -4.12 17.81 -6.98
C PHE A 214 -2.97 16.91 -7.48
N GLY A 215 -2.63 15.88 -6.70
CA GLY A 215 -1.64 14.87 -7.11
C GLY A 215 -2.01 14.12 -8.38
N VAL A 216 -3.28 13.72 -8.49
CA VAL A 216 -3.77 13.01 -9.69
C VAL A 216 -3.79 13.91 -10.93
N VAL A 217 -4.29 15.13 -10.78
CA VAL A 217 -4.58 16.03 -11.93
C VAL A 217 -3.34 16.81 -12.36
N VAL A 218 -2.52 17.25 -11.40
CA VAL A 218 -1.42 18.18 -11.68
C VAL A 218 -0.08 17.54 -11.47
N LEU A 219 0.24 17.12 -10.25
CA LEU A 219 1.60 16.72 -9.89
C LEU A 219 2.07 15.47 -10.64
N GLY A 220 1.27 14.42 -10.69
CA GLY A 220 1.63 13.16 -11.35
C GLY A 220 1.87 13.35 -12.84
N GLU A 221 1.01 14.13 -13.52
CA GLU A 221 1.18 14.43 -14.93
C GLU A 221 2.38 15.34 -15.17
N SER A 222 2.61 16.33 -14.31
CA SER A 222 3.77 17.23 -14.42
C SER A 222 5.09 16.46 -14.28
N ILE A 223 5.19 15.54 -13.33
CA ILE A 223 6.38 14.68 -13.14
C ILE A 223 6.59 13.79 -14.38
N ARG A 224 5.51 13.22 -14.91
CA ARG A 224 5.58 12.39 -16.13
C ARG A 224 6.07 13.18 -17.33
N LEU A 225 5.52 14.36 -17.57
CA LEU A 225 5.93 15.24 -18.68
C LEU A 225 7.37 15.72 -18.52
N LEU A 226 7.80 16.10 -17.31
CA LEU A 226 9.19 16.45 -17.03
C LEU A 226 10.15 15.32 -17.33
N SER A 227 9.75 14.06 -17.05
CA SER A 227 10.58 12.89 -17.34
C SER A 227 10.79 12.60 -18.83
N GLN A 228 9.96 13.19 -19.71
CA GLN A 228 10.04 13.03 -21.16
C GLN A 228 10.98 14.04 -21.84
N LEU A 229 11.53 15.00 -21.09
CA LEU A 229 12.42 15.99 -21.65
C LEU A 229 13.75 15.36 -22.11
N ASP A 230 14.19 15.69 -23.31
CA ASP A 230 15.35 15.08 -23.95
C ASP A 230 16.64 15.19 -23.10
N PHE A 231 16.81 16.27 -22.34
CA PHE A 231 17.98 16.45 -21.48
C PHE A 231 18.03 15.50 -20.29
N LEU A 232 16.91 14.85 -19.94
CA LEU A 232 16.80 13.84 -18.88
C LEU A 232 16.88 12.40 -19.42
N ALA A 233 16.98 12.21 -20.73
CA ALA A 233 17.01 10.88 -21.36
C ALA A 233 18.24 10.03 -20.96
N TRP A 234 19.26 10.63 -20.34
CA TRP A 234 20.41 9.91 -19.79
C TRP A 234 20.10 9.13 -18.50
N ILE A 235 18.97 9.43 -17.86
CA ILE A 235 18.53 8.73 -16.62
C ILE A 235 17.93 7.38 -17.00
N PRO A 236 18.44 6.25 -16.48
CA PRO A 236 18.09 4.90 -16.97
C PRO A 236 16.62 4.50 -16.85
N PHE A 237 15.87 5.11 -15.93
CA PHE A 237 14.46 4.82 -15.64
C PHE A 237 13.49 5.85 -16.24
N PHE A 238 13.99 6.83 -16.99
CA PHE A 238 13.16 7.77 -17.73
C PHE A 238 12.99 7.30 -19.20
N PRO A 239 11.89 7.63 -19.85
CA PRO A 239 10.70 8.35 -19.33
C PRO A 239 9.83 7.49 -18.40
N ILE A 240 9.21 8.15 -17.41
CA ILE A 240 8.28 7.52 -16.47
C ILE A 240 6.98 7.17 -17.22
N GLN A 241 6.54 5.92 -17.12
CA GLN A 241 5.32 5.46 -17.78
C GLN A 241 4.07 5.77 -16.95
N GLU A 242 4.15 5.51 -15.64
CA GLU A 242 3.03 5.63 -14.71
C GLU A 242 3.07 7.00 -14.01
N ARG A 243 1.99 7.79 -14.18
CA ARG A 243 1.87 9.11 -13.54
C ARG A 243 1.61 9.01 -12.03
N LEU A 244 0.93 7.93 -11.59
CA LEU A 244 0.63 7.66 -10.19
C LEU A 244 1.64 6.63 -9.68
N ASN A 245 2.52 7.05 -8.80
CA ASN A 245 3.65 6.27 -8.35
C ASN A 245 4.13 6.72 -6.96
N THR A 246 5.11 6.02 -6.43
CA THR A 246 5.67 6.24 -5.10
C THR A 246 6.17 7.67 -4.88
N ILE A 247 6.86 8.28 -5.86
CA ILE A 247 7.40 9.64 -5.71
C ILE A 247 6.30 10.69 -5.69
N THR A 248 5.26 10.53 -6.52
CA THR A 248 4.11 11.43 -6.56
C THR A 248 3.38 11.43 -5.21
N ALA A 249 3.09 10.24 -4.67
CA ALA A 249 2.48 10.11 -3.35
C ALA A 249 3.41 10.62 -2.23
N GLY A 250 4.71 10.29 -2.29
CA GLY A 250 5.69 10.71 -1.31
C GLY A 250 5.88 12.22 -1.20
N ILE A 251 5.90 12.96 -2.32
CA ILE A 251 5.97 14.44 -2.33
C ILE A 251 4.75 15.04 -1.66
N LEU A 252 3.55 14.54 -1.96
CA LEU A 252 2.32 15.06 -1.35
C LEU A 252 2.22 14.76 0.14
N LEU A 253 2.65 13.58 0.56
CA LEU A 253 2.74 13.22 1.98
C LEU A 253 3.80 14.06 2.70
N ALA A 254 4.92 14.36 2.05
CA ALA A 254 5.92 15.28 2.60
C ALA A 254 5.30 16.65 2.87
N PHE A 255 4.56 17.19 1.90
CA PHE A 255 3.87 18.47 2.04
C PHE A 255 2.92 18.49 3.25
N MET A 256 2.21 17.39 3.51
CA MET A 256 1.34 17.25 4.69
C MET A 256 2.07 17.03 6.01
N ALA A 257 3.25 16.39 5.96
CA ALA A 257 4.04 16.11 7.15
C ALA A 257 4.83 17.33 7.64
N ILE A 258 5.21 18.24 6.72
CA ILE A 258 5.99 19.45 7.02
C ILE A 258 5.41 20.25 8.17
N PRO A 259 4.13 20.65 8.22
CA PRO A 259 3.58 21.43 9.32
C PRO A 259 3.71 20.70 10.66
N THR A 260 3.41 19.42 10.70
CA THR A 260 3.45 18.63 11.93
C THR A 260 4.85 18.52 12.50
N ILE A 261 5.84 18.16 11.66
CA ILE A 261 7.23 18.04 12.10
C ILE A 261 7.80 19.41 12.47
N TYR A 262 7.47 20.46 11.70
CA TYR A 262 7.91 21.82 11.96
C TYR A 262 7.44 22.31 13.33
N THR A 263 6.13 22.23 13.60
CA THR A 263 5.56 22.73 14.86
C THR A 263 6.17 22.06 16.07
N LEU A 264 6.26 20.72 16.05
CA LEU A 264 6.82 19.95 17.14
C LEU A 264 8.33 20.16 17.30
N ALA A 265 9.07 20.31 16.21
CA ALA A 265 10.51 20.59 16.25
C ALA A 265 10.77 22.03 16.76
N GLU A 266 9.94 22.98 16.35
CA GLU A 266 10.02 24.35 16.85
C GLU A 266 9.74 24.42 18.37
N ASP A 267 8.71 23.72 18.84
CA ASP A 267 8.40 23.60 20.27
C ASP A 267 9.56 22.98 21.05
N ALA A 268 10.18 21.93 20.51
CA ALA A 268 11.34 21.29 21.11
C ALA A 268 12.53 22.28 21.26
N ILE A 269 12.75 23.11 20.26
CA ILE A 269 13.80 24.15 20.29
C ILE A 269 13.44 25.27 21.26
N ASN A 270 12.16 25.71 21.29
CA ASN A 270 11.69 26.76 22.19
C ASN A 270 11.80 26.37 23.67
N ASN A 271 11.67 25.08 23.98
CA ASN A 271 11.76 24.56 25.34
C ASN A 271 13.19 24.49 25.92
N ILE A 272 14.21 24.80 25.11
CA ILE A 272 15.60 24.85 25.59
C ILE A 272 15.77 26.06 26.54
N PRO A 273 16.33 25.83 27.75
CA PRO A 273 16.55 26.91 28.71
C PRO A 273 17.49 28.02 28.18
N LYS A 274 17.02 29.29 28.31
CA LYS A 274 17.73 30.47 27.77
C LYS A 274 19.15 30.62 28.26
N HIS A 275 19.44 30.18 29.52
CA HIS A 275 20.77 30.26 30.11
C HIS A 275 21.83 29.47 29.33
N LEU A 276 21.46 28.39 28.62
CA LEU A 276 22.38 27.64 27.76
C LEU A 276 22.85 28.48 26.57
N LYS A 277 21.93 29.24 25.97
CA LYS A 277 22.22 30.14 24.86
C LYS A 277 23.09 31.30 25.33
N GLU A 278 22.75 31.91 26.49
CA GLU A 278 23.47 33.02 27.07
C GLU A 278 24.89 32.60 27.48
N ALA A 279 25.05 31.43 28.11
CA ALA A 279 26.36 30.91 28.50
C ALA A 279 27.27 30.66 27.28
N SER A 280 26.73 30.13 26.20
CA SER A 280 27.49 29.93 24.96
C SER A 280 27.97 31.24 24.34
N LEU A 281 27.09 32.24 24.30
CA LEU A 281 27.45 33.57 23.81
C LEU A 281 28.49 34.27 24.71
N ALA A 282 28.38 34.11 26.05
CA ALA A 282 29.30 34.68 27.02
C ALA A 282 30.75 34.21 26.89
N ILE A 283 30.97 32.96 26.43
CA ILE A 283 32.29 32.42 26.13
C ILE A 283 32.79 32.77 24.72
N GLY A 284 32.05 33.65 23.98
CA GLY A 284 32.48 34.19 22.68
C GLY A 284 32.04 33.35 21.46
N ALA A 285 31.11 32.40 21.63
CA ALA A 285 30.55 31.69 20.47
C ALA A 285 29.66 32.62 19.62
N THR A 286 29.72 32.44 18.31
CA THR A 286 28.80 33.14 17.40
C THR A 286 27.36 32.59 17.50
N PRO A 287 26.31 33.37 17.13
CA PRO A 287 24.95 32.86 17.15
C PRO A 287 24.75 31.56 16.39
N LEU A 288 25.37 31.39 15.21
CA LEU A 288 25.34 30.16 14.44
C LEU A 288 26.02 29.00 15.15
N GLN A 289 27.19 29.25 15.77
CA GLN A 289 27.87 28.22 16.54
C GLN A 289 27.04 27.79 17.75
N THR A 290 26.42 28.72 18.45
CA THR A 290 25.50 28.45 19.55
C THR A 290 24.30 27.61 19.08
N THR A 291 23.71 27.95 17.96
CA THR A 291 22.58 27.19 17.38
C THR A 291 22.98 25.74 17.10
N PHE A 292 24.00 25.51 16.29
CA PHE A 292 24.34 24.15 15.83
C PHE A 292 25.12 23.31 16.86
N ARG A 293 25.86 23.92 17.79
CA ARG A 293 26.68 23.18 18.76
C ARG A 293 26.03 23.04 20.12
N VAL A 294 25.05 23.90 20.48
CA VAL A 294 24.42 23.87 21.78
C VAL A 294 22.92 23.63 21.65
N ILE A 295 22.19 24.49 20.94
CA ILE A 295 20.72 24.44 20.91
C ILE A 295 20.22 23.20 20.21
N VAL A 296 20.61 22.94 18.95
CA VAL A 296 20.15 21.81 18.18
C VAL A 296 20.48 20.47 18.85
N PRO A 297 21.72 20.22 19.35
CA PRO A 297 21.99 19.00 20.08
C PRO A 297 21.17 18.86 21.37
N SER A 298 20.92 19.97 22.09
CA SER A 298 20.09 19.94 23.29
C SER A 298 18.60 19.68 23.00
N ALA A 299 18.09 20.06 21.81
CA ALA A 299 16.74 19.81 21.34
C ALA A 299 16.58 18.45 20.64
N LEU A 300 17.68 17.69 20.44
CA LEU A 300 17.70 16.54 19.55
C LEU A 300 16.64 15.47 19.92
N SER A 301 16.42 15.19 21.19
CA SER A 301 15.41 14.25 21.65
C SER A 301 14.00 14.68 21.23
N GLY A 302 13.69 15.97 21.35
CA GLY A 302 12.41 16.52 20.93
C GLY A 302 12.26 16.55 19.40
N ILE A 303 13.32 16.85 18.66
CA ILE A 303 13.35 16.80 17.19
C ILE A 303 13.11 15.37 16.70
N ILE A 304 13.76 14.38 17.31
CA ILE A 304 13.53 12.96 16.96
C ILE A 304 12.07 12.58 17.25
N SER A 305 11.51 12.99 18.38
CA SER A 305 10.10 12.74 18.70
C SER A 305 9.17 13.40 17.68
N ALA A 306 9.47 14.61 17.20
CA ALA A 306 8.73 15.29 16.15
C ALA A 306 8.76 14.49 14.82
N ILE A 307 9.92 13.96 14.46
CA ILE A 307 10.09 13.12 13.27
C ILE A 307 9.30 11.83 13.40
N MET A 308 9.33 11.16 14.57
CA MET A 308 8.57 9.92 14.80
C MET A 308 7.05 10.16 14.72
N LEU A 309 6.55 11.26 15.28
CA LEU A 309 5.14 11.62 15.15
C LEU A 309 4.78 11.97 13.70
N GLY A 310 5.67 12.62 12.96
CA GLY A 310 5.53 12.84 11.53
C GLY A 310 5.48 11.55 10.74
N PHE A 311 6.32 10.57 11.08
CA PHE A 311 6.30 9.24 10.47
C PHE A 311 4.98 8.53 10.72
N GLY A 312 4.49 8.49 11.97
CA GLY A 312 3.19 7.88 12.29
C GLY A 312 2.05 8.51 11.49
N ARG A 313 2.06 9.85 11.32
CA ARG A 313 1.09 10.54 10.47
C ARG A 313 1.18 10.13 9.00
N VAL A 314 2.38 10.04 8.45
CA VAL A 314 2.62 9.66 7.04
C VAL A 314 2.19 8.22 6.77
N ILE A 315 2.58 7.27 7.62
CA ILE A 315 2.24 5.86 7.42
C ILE A 315 0.75 5.57 7.59
N GLY A 316 0.07 6.39 8.41
CA GLY A 316 -1.38 6.32 8.64
C GLY A 316 -2.23 7.04 7.59
N GLU A 317 -1.62 7.81 6.66
CA GLU A 317 -2.37 8.56 5.67
C GLU A 317 -3.02 7.64 4.63
N THR A 318 -4.31 7.90 4.38
CA THR A 318 -5.13 7.03 3.54
C THR A 318 -5.48 7.66 2.20
N MET A 319 -6.02 8.90 2.21
CA MET A 319 -6.63 9.48 1.02
C MET A 319 -5.62 9.86 -0.05
N VAL A 320 -4.48 10.44 0.33
CA VAL A 320 -3.43 10.82 -0.63
C VAL A 320 -2.83 9.58 -1.27
N VAL A 321 -2.51 8.54 -0.49
CA VAL A 321 -1.92 7.32 -1.03
C VAL A 321 -2.89 6.54 -1.90
N LEU A 322 -4.16 6.46 -1.51
CA LEU A 322 -5.20 5.80 -2.30
C LEU A 322 -5.36 6.44 -3.69
N LEU A 323 -5.26 7.76 -3.78
CA LEU A 323 -5.38 8.49 -5.04
C LEU A 323 -4.09 8.49 -5.87
N CYS A 324 -2.91 8.55 -5.25
CA CYS A 324 -1.67 8.90 -5.94
C CYS A 324 -0.61 7.80 -6.00
N ALA A 325 -0.72 6.73 -5.18
CA ALA A 325 0.29 5.67 -5.13
C ALA A 325 0.24 4.68 -6.31
N GLY A 326 -0.85 4.69 -7.09
CA GLY A 326 -1.04 3.82 -8.25
C GLY A 326 -1.67 2.47 -7.95
N ASN A 327 -1.94 2.14 -6.68
CA ASN A 327 -2.71 0.99 -6.18
C ASN A 327 -2.31 -0.38 -6.76
N ARG A 328 -1.03 -0.57 -7.06
CA ARG A 328 -0.51 -1.84 -7.57
C ARG A 328 -0.02 -2.69 -6.42
N ILE A 329 -0.67 -3.82 -6.19
CA ILE A 329 -0.31 -4.77 -5.13
C ILE A 329 0.84 -5.65 -5.62
N LYS A 330 2.06 -5.15 -5.51
CA LYS A 330 3.29 -5.88 -5.85
C LYS A 330 4.43 -5.34 -4.98
N ILE A 331 5.34 -6.22 -4.58
CA ILE A 331 6.58 -5.79 -3.94
C ILE A 331 7.40 -4.99 -4.95
N PRO A 332 7.85 -3.76 -4.61
CA PRO A 332 8.66 -2.93 -5.51
C PRO A 332 9.94 -3.64 -5.93
N GLU A 333 10.32 -3.46 -7.18
CA GLU A 333 11.52 -4.10 -7.74
C GLU A 333 12.77 -3.29 -7.41
N PHE A 334 13.42 -3.61 -6.29
CA PHE A 334 14.63 -2.92 -5.83
C PHE A 334 15.83 -3.07 -6.78
N SER A 335 15.81 -4.06 -7.67
CA SER A 335 16.84 -4.24 -8.71
C SER A 335 16.91 -3.08 -9.72
N ASP A 336 15.85 -2.28 -9.83
CA ASP A 336 15.81 -1.10 -10.71
C ASP A 336 16.56 0.12 -10.13
N GLY A 337 17.20 -0.04 -8.96
CA GLY A 337 17.89 1.05 -8.27
C GLY A 337 16.93 2.20 -7.94
N LEU A 338 17.27 3.44 -8.34
CA LEU A 338 16.39 4.60 -8.09
C LEU A 338 15.06 4.54 -8.84
N GLY A 339 14.93 3.69 -9.87
CA GLY A 339 13.67 3.47 -10.58
C GLY A 339 12.54 2.94 -9.69
N VAL A 340 12.87 2.31 -8.55
CA VAL A 340 11.90 1.80 -7.57
C VAL A 340 10.95 2.89 -7.07
N PHE A 341 11.41 4.14 -6.95
CA PHE A 341 10.61 5.26 -6.49
C PHE A 341 9.56 5.75 -7.50
N PHE A 342 9.67 5.33 -8.75
CA PHE A 342 8.73 5.66 -9.82
C PHE A 342 7.79 4.50 -10.16
N GLN A 343 7.84 3.42 -9.39
CA GLN A 343 6.91 2.30 -9.52
C GLN A 343 5.61 2.60 -8.75
N PRO A 344 4.45 2.17 -9.29
CA PRO A 344 3.20 2.19 -8.54
C PRO A 344 3.22 1.13 -7.45
N VAL A 345 2.68 1.47 -6.28
CA VAL A 345 2.60 0.58 -5.12
C VAL A 345 1.24 0.69 -4.44
N HIS A 346 0.93 -0.26 -3.56
CA HIS A 346 -0.24 -0.18 -2.69
C HIS A 346 0.19 -0.10 -1.22
N THR A 347 -0.63 0.56 -0.39
CA THR A 347 -0.34 0.74 1.03
C THR A 347 -1.31 -0.03 1.91
N MET A 348 -0.92 -0.26 3.18
CA MET A 348 -1.79 -0.89 4.17
C MET A 348 -3.07 -0.10 4.41
N THR A 349 -2.98 1.22 4.51
CA THR A 349 -4.14 2.11 4.67
C THR A 349 -5.02 2.12 3.43
N GLY A 350 -4.41 2.14 2.24
CA GLY A 350 -5.11 2.14 0.96
C GLY A 350 -5.95 0.88 0.76
N ILE A 351 -5.40 -0.31 1.02
CA ILE A 351 -6.13 -1.58 0.85
C ILE A 351 -7.31 -1.68 1.83
N ILE A 352 -7.11 -1.26 3.09
CA ILE A 352 -8.20 -1.25 4.07
C ILE A 352 -9.33 -0.32 3.60
N ALA A 353 -9.01 0.89 3.14
CA ALA A 353 -10.01 1.84 2.66
C ALA A 353 -10.74 1.37 1.40
N GLN A 354 -10.04 0.67 0.51
CA GLN A 354 -10.59 0.19 -0.74
C GLN A 354 -11.48 -1.03 -0.56
N GLU A 355 -11.08 -2.01 0.25
CA GLU A 355 -11.73 -3.32 0.30
C GLU A 355 -12.67 -3.49 1.50
N MET A 356 -12.44 -2.81 2.65
CA MET A 356 -13.21 -3.03 3.89
C MET A 356 -14.72 -2.79 3.72
N GLY A 357 -15.13 -1.91 2.81
CA GLY A 357 -16.54 -1.59 2.56
C GLY A 357 -17.28 -2.65 1.74
N GLU A 358 -16.55 -3.48 0.97
CA GLU A 358 -17.12 -4.43 0.01
C GLU A 358 -17.08 -5.89 0.53
N VAL A 359 -16.34 -6.12 1.61
CA VAL A 359 -16.08 -7.47 2.11
C VAL A 359 -17.17 -7.95 3.06
N VAL A 360 -17.58 -9.21 2.92
CA VAL A 360 -18.56 -9.85 3.81
C VAL A 360 -17.99 -9.95 5.25
N ARG A 361 -18.72 -9.43 6.21
CA ARG A 361 -18.31 -9.48 7.62
C ARG A 361 -18.10 -10.92 8.09
N GLY A 362 -16.95 -11.16 8.74
CA GLY A 362 -16.60 -12.49 9.26
C GLY A 362 -15.92 -13.42 8.25
N SER A 363 -15.81 -13.03 6.98
CA SER A 363 -15.02 -13.78 5.98
C SER A 363 -13.53 -13.81 6.32
N VAL A 364 -12.78 -14.69 5.67
CA VAL A 364 -11.31 -14.74 5.81
C VAL A 364 -10.69 -13.42 5.35
N HIS A 365 -11.18 -12.86 4.25
CA HIS A 365 -10.76 -11.56 3.73
C HIS A 365 -10.97 -10.43 4.75
N TYR A 366 -12.15 -10.36 5.37
CA TYR A 366 -12.44 -9.39 6.43
C TYR A 366 -11.44 -9.49 7.59
N ARG A 367 -11.14 -10.72 8.04
CA ARG A 367 -10.15 -10.95 9.10
C ARG A 367 -8.73 -10.57 8.67
N ALA A 368 -8.37 -10.83 7.40
CA ALA A 368 -7.06 -10.45 6.85
C ALA A 368 -6.89 -8.92 6.84
N LEU A 369 -7.92 -8.15 6.46
CA LEU A 369 -7.89 -6.68 6.52
C LEU A 369 -7.75 -6.17 7.96
N PHE A 370 -8.41 -6.81 8.95
CA PHE A 370 -8.20 -6.49 10.35
C PHE A 370 -6.75 -6.77 10.80
N MET A 371 -6.16 -7.87 10.34
CA MET A 371 -4.75 -8.17 10.62
C MET A 371 -3.82 -7.11 10.03
N VAL A 372 -4.10 -6.61 8.80
CA VAL A 372 -3.38 -5.46 8.23
C VAL A 372 -3.51 -4.23 9.13
N GLY A 373 -4.72 -3.96 9.65
CA GLY A 373 -4.97 -2.88 10.60
C GLY A 373 -4.16 -3.01 11.90
N ILE A 374 -4.04 -4.22 12.45
CA ILE A 374 -3.21 -4.48 13.63
C ILE A 374 -1.73 -4.22 13.34
N VAL A 375 -1.22 -4.69 12.20
CA VAL A 375 0.17 -4.42 11.80
C VAL A 375 0.41 -2.94 11.60
N LEU A 376 -0.52 -2.23 10.95
CA LEU A 376 -0.46 -0.78 10.80
C LEU A 376 -0.42 -0.06 12.15
N PHE A 377 -1.29 -0.45 13.10
CA PHE A 377 -1.31 0.12 14.44
C PHE A 377 0.00 -0.10 15.21
N ILE A 378 0.63 -1.27 15.06
CA ILE A 378 1.93 -1.54 15.69
C ILE A 378 3.05 -0.71 15.01
N ALA A 379 2.93 -0.44 13.71
CA ALA A 379 3.94 0.29 12.94
C ALA A 379 3.85 1.81 13.14
N SER A 380 2.67 2.35 13.48
CA SER A 380 2.43 3.79 13.71
C SER A 380 2.71 4.20 15.16
#